data_c10e1670cd7563d93a7ee28326aa6592
#
_entry.id   c10e1670cd7563d93a7ee28326aa6592
#
_cell.length_a   1.000
_cell.length_b   1.000
_cell.length_c   1.000
_cell.angle_alpha   90.00
_cell.angle_beta   90.00
_cell.angle_gamma   90.00
#
_symmetry.space_group_name_H-M   'P 1'
#
loop_
_entity.id
_entity.type
_entity.pdbx_description
1 polymer ?
#
loop_
_entity_poly.entity_id
_entity_poly.type
_entity_poly.pdbx_seq_one_letter_code
_entity_poly.pdbx_strand_id
1 'polypeptide(L)'
;YATHFNIAIAPCVSPWGYEVINRWNPNAVDPNRSFYEGTPAEESANLRALVASLPEMLVHVDLHETTDSDETEFRPALAARDGIEYIEGMIPDGFYTVGDTENPQPEFQAAVIASVEKVTHIAPADADGKIIGSEVTQHGVINYPMKKLGLCGGVTDCKYGTTTEVYPDSDKVTDEECNDAQVAAVVGALDYVIQHELNT
;
A
#
# COMPACT_ATOMS: atom_id res chain seq x y z
N TYR A 1 -0.06 -20.42 9.16
CA TYR A 1 -0.37 -20.09 7.76
C TYR A 1 0.38 -20.97 6.77
N ALA A 2 1.60 -21.40 7.05
CA ALA A 2 2.40 -22.25 6.15
C ALA A 2 1.75 -23.60 5.80
N THR A 3 0.74 -24.03 6.52
CA THR A 3 -0.06 -25.23 6.18
C THR A 3 -1.14 -24.97 5.13
N HIS A 4 -1.43 -23.72 4.87
CA HIS A 4 -2.48 -23.29 3.93
C HIS A 4 -1.93 -22.55 2.72
N PHE A 5 -0.81 -21.85 2.86
CA PHE A 5 -0.25 -20.99 1.83
C PHE A 5 1.22 -21.28 1.55
N ASN A 6 1.61 -21.16 0.28
CA ASN A 6 2.97 -20.86 -0.10
C ASN A 6 3.12 -19.33 -0.10
N ILE A 7 4.06 -18.80 0.66
CA ILE A 7 4.23 -17.36 0.86
C ILE A 7 5.53 -16.92 0.19
N ALA A 8 5.46 -15.97 -0.73
CA ALA A 8 6.60 -15.25 -1.27
C ALA A 8 6.70 -13.88 -0.59
N ILE A 9 7.90 -13.46 -0.23
CA ILE A 9 8.16 -12.20 0.47
C ILE A 9 9.25 -11.44 -0.28
N ALA A 10 8.98 -10.18 -0.64
CA ALA A 10 9.96 -9.20 -1.08
C ALA A 10 10.14 -8.16 0.04
N PRO A 11 11.13 -8.33 0.94
CA PRO A 11 11.18 -7.58 2.19
C PRO A 11 11.52 -6.11 2.02
N CYS A 12 12.19 -5.73 0.92
CA CYS A 12 12.53 -4.36 0.59
C CYS A 12 12.63 -4.21 -0.92
N VAL A 13 11.61 -3.59 -1.52
CA VAL A 13 11.54 -3.42 -2.98
C VAL A 13 12.49 -2.32 -3.47
N SER A 14 12.65 -1.25 -2.69
CA SER A 14 13.53 -0.12 -3.02
C SER A 14 14.66 0.04 -2.00
N PRO A 15 15.70 -0.82 -2.02
CA PRO A 15 16.75 -0.80 -1.00
C PRO A 15 17.57 0.49 -1.02
N TRP A 16 17.81 1.08 -2.18
CA TRP A 16 18.53 2.37 -2.26
C TRP A 16 17.67 3.49 -1.64
N GLY A 17 16.38 3.56 -1.98
CA GLY A 17 15.47 4.55 -1.41
C GLY A 17 15.38 4.43 0.12
N TYR A 18 15.36 3.20 0.63
CA TYR A 18 15.39 2.93 2.08
C TYR A 18 16.67 3.44 2.73
N GLU A 19 17.84 3.15 2.17
CA GLU A 19 19.14 3.55 2.72
C GLU A 19 19.35 5.08 2.76
N VAL A 20 18.81 5.81 1.79
CA VAL A 20 18.99 7.26 1.67
C VAL A 20 17.76 8.07 2.06
N ILE A 21 16.69 7.41 2.49
CA ILE A 21 15.41 8.00 2.82
C ILE A 21 14.91 8.89 1.67
N ASN A 22 14.65 8.27 0.52
CA ASN A 22 14.22 8.98 -0.67
C ASN A 22 13.12 8.21 -1.41
N ARG A 23 12.08 8.93 -1.86
CA ARG A 23 10.98 8.37 -2.63
C ARG A 23 11.42 7.90 -4.03
N TRP A 24 12.25 8.68 -4.70
CA TRP A 24 12.75 8.36 -6.03
C TRP A 24 14.04 7.56 -5.96
N ASN A 25 14.24 6.70 -6.94
CA ASN A 25 15.49 5.96 -7.09
C ASN A 25 16.64 6.89 -7.57
N PRO A 26 17.91 6.39 -7.71
CA PRO A 26 19.04 7.21 -8.14
C PRO A 26 18.86 7.91 -9.50
N ASN A 27 17.93 7.40 -10.32
CA ASN A 27 17.62 7.97 -11.63
C ASN A 27 16.43 8.94 -11.60
N ALA A 28 16.00 9.40 -10.42
CA ALA A 28 14.85 10.27 -10.19
C ALA A 28 13.52 9.69 -10.73
N VAL A 29 13.39 8.35 -10.72
CA VAL A 29 12.18 7.62 -11.09
C VAL A 29 11.47 7.17 -9.82
N ASP A 30 10.15 7.33 -9.77
CA ASP A 30 9.31 6.81 -8.69
C ASP A 30 9.06 5.31 -8.90
N PRO A 31 9.62 4.41 -8.06
CA PRO A 31 9.41 2.99 -8.22
C PRO A 31 7.94 2.58 -8.12
N ASN A 32 7.16 3.22 -7.23
CA ASN A 32 5.73 2.94 -7.07
C ASN A 32 4.82 3.71 -8.05
N ARG A 33 5.36 4.09 -9.20
CA ARG A 33 4.65 4.53 -10.41
C ARG A 33 5.22 3.84 -11.65
N SER A 34 5.98 2.76 -11.42
CA SER A 34 6.84 2.16 -12.46
C SER A 34 6.62 0.65 -12.63
N PHE A 35 5.50 0.09 -12.13
CA PHE A 35 5.18 -1.34 -12.31
C PHE A 35 4.49 -1.59 -13.65
N TYR A 36 5.20 -1.29 -14.75
CA TYR A 36 4.76 -1.54 -16.13
C TYR A 36 5.89 -2.13 -16.97
N GLU A 37 5.56 -2.67 -18.14
CA GLU A 37 6.55 -3.27 -19.05
C GLU A 37 7.51 -2.23 -19.62
N GLY A 38 8.82 -2.54 -19.60
CA GLY A 38 9.86 -1.63 -20.08
C GLY A 38 10.16 -0.47 -19.14
N THR A 39 9.74 -0.56 -17.87
CA THR A 39 10.02 0.46 -16.85
C THR A 39 11.52 0.76 -16.71
N PRO A 40 11.92 2.03 -16.51
CA PRO A 40 13.30 2.40 -16.20
C PRO A 40 13.68 2.16 -14.73
N ALA A 41 12.71 1.85 -13.85
CA ALA A 41 12.97 1.54 -12.45
C ALA A 41 13.40 0.07 -12.31
N GLU A 42 14.67 -0.14 -11.97
CA GLU A 42 15.26 -1.48 -11.82
C GLU A 42 14.54 -2.29 -10.74
N GLU A 43 14.21 -1.67 -9.60
CA GLU A 43 13.49 -2.28 -8.49
C GLU A 43 12.13 -2.83 -8.94
N SER A 44 11.37 -2.03 -9.68
CA SER A 44 10.04 -2.41 -10.18
C SER A 44 10.15 -3.49 -11.25
N ALA A 45 11.16 -3.41 -12.12
CA ALA A 45 11.45 -4.44 -13.13
C ALA A 45 11.80 -5.78 -12.47
N ASN A 46 12.63 -5.76 -11.41
CA ASN A 46 13.06 -6.96 -10.70
C ASN A 46 11.88 -7.63 -9.96
N LEU A 47 11.02 -6.85 -9.28
CA LEU A 47 9.83 -7.40 -8.62
C LEU A 47 8.84 -7.97 -9.66
N ARG A 48 8.62 -7.28 -10.78
CA ARG A 48 7.80 -7.81 -11.87
C ARG A 48 8.34 -9.14 -12.42
N ALA A 49 9.65 -9.25 -12.59
CA ALA A 49 10.29 -10.49 -13.05
C ALA A 49 10.13 -11.63 -12.01
N LEU A 50 10.27 -11.32 -10.72
CA LEU A 50 10.00 -12.27 -9.64
C LEU A 50 8.54 -12.76 -9.71
N VAL A 51 7.58 -11.83 -9.73
CA VAL A 51 6.14 -12.15 -9.81
C VAL A 51 5.84 -13.02 -11.02
N ALA A 52 6.38 -12.70 -12.19
CA ALA A 52 6.18 -13.48 -13.42
C ALA A 52 6.78 -14.90 -13.34
N SER A 53 7.72 -15.16 -12.45
CA SER A 53 8.32 -16.49 -12.22
C SER A 53 7.54 -17.35 -11.23
N LEU A 54 6.59 -16.77 -10.50
CA LEU A 54 5.78 -17.45 -9.49
C LEU A 54 4.47 -17.96 -10.09
N PRO A 55 3.83 -18.96 -9.45
CA PRO A 55 2.47 -19.36 -9.82
C PRO A 55 1.47 -18.21 -9.65
N GLU A 56 0.25 -18.39 -10.18
CA GLU A 56 -0.87 -17.49 -9.92
C GLU A 56 -1.04 -17.24 -8.42
N MET A 57 -1.18 -15.96 -8.05
CA MET A 57 -1.30 -15.54 -6.66
C MET A 57 -2.77 -15.32 -6.30
N LEU A 58 -3.17 -15.86 -5.16
CA LEU A 58 -4.50 -15.66 -4.62
C LEU A 58 -4.58 -14.35 -3.83
N VAL A 59 -3.52 -14.01 -3.09
CA VAL A 59 -3.43 -12.83 -2.22
C VAL A 59 -2.18 -12.02 -2.54
N HIS A 60 -2.30 -10.70 -2.55
CA HIS A 60 -1.19 -9.76 -2.57
C HIS A 60 -1.41 -8.67 -1.51
N VAL A 61 -0.45 -8.51 -0.62
CA VAL A 61 -0.42 -7.42 0.35
C VAL A 61 0.84 -6.60 0.11
N ASP A 62 0.66 -5.33 -0.18
CA ASP A 62 1.73 -4.35 -0.41
C ASP A 62 1.79 -3.41 0.80
N LEU A 63 2.89 -3.48 1.56
CA LEU A 63 3.01 -2.78 2.85
C LEU A 63 3.70 -1.43 2.65
N HIS A 64 2.98 -0.36 3.00
CA HIS A 64 3.44 1.03 2.89
C HIS A 64 3.32 1.78 4.21
N GLU A 65 3.99 2.91 4.24
CA GLU A 65 3.83 3.96 5.24
C GLU A 65 3.70 5.31 4.55
N THR A 66 2.93 6.23 5.15
CA THR A 66 2.90 7.64 4.80
C THR A 66 3.57 8.42 5.91
N THR A 67 4.52 9.30 5.59
CA THR A 67 5.28 10.10 6.57
C THR A 67 5.14 11.58 6.29
N ASP A 68 5.51 12.43 7.26
CA ASP A 68 5.50 13.89 7.10
C ASP A 68 6.33 14.36 5.92
N SER A 69 7.36 13.59 5.54
CA SER A 69 8.19 13.89 4.36
C SER A 69 7.42 13.88 3.04
N ASP A 70 6.26 13.22 2.96
CA ASP A 70 5.39 13.30 1.77
C ASP A 70 4.92 14.73 1.51
N GLU A 71 4.53 15.48 2.55
CA GLU A 71 4.07 16.86 2.41
C GLU A 71 5.20 17.88 2.49
N THR A 72 6.25 17.62 3.28
CA THR A 72 7.33 18.60 3.50
C THR A 72 8.43 18.55 2.43
N GLU A 73 8.60 17.41 1.76
CA GLU A 73 9.70 17.20 0.80
C GLU A 73 9.22 16.69 -0.56
N PHE A 74 8.49 15.57 -0.59
CA PHE A 74 8.25 14.85 -1.85
C PHE A 74 7.20 15.52 -2.74
N ARG A 75 6.05 15.91 -2.22
CA ARG A 75 5.01 16.58 -2.99
C ARG A 75 5.42 17.97 -3.49
N PRO A 76 6.09 18.81 -2.68
CA PRO A 76 6.66 20.07 -3.17
C PRO A 76 7.67 19.86 -4.29
N ALA A 77 8.58 18.89 -4.16
CA ALA A 77 9.57 18.56 -5.19
C ALA A 77 8.90 18.02 -6.47
N LEU A 78 7.85 17.22 -6.34
CA LEU A 78 7.08 16.71 -7.46
C LEU A 78 6.37 17.87 -8.21
N ALA A 79 5.72 18.77 -7.48
CA ALA A 79 5.05 19.94 -8.05
C ALA A 79 6.05 20.85 -8.78
N ALA A 80 7.23 21.07 -8.18
CA ALA A 80 8.31 21.85 -8.81
C ALA A 80 8.83 21.18 -10.09
N ARG A 81 9.01 19.86 -10.09
CA ARG A 81 9.42 19.10 -11.29
C ARG A 81 8.39 19.25 -12.42
N ASP A 82 7.12 19.15 -12.08
CA ASP A 82 6.02 19.17 -13.05
C ASP A 82 5.60 20.60 -13.44
N GLY A 83 6.20 21.63 -12.82
CA GLY A 83 5.93 23.04 -13.08
C GLY A 83 4.50 23.47 -12.70
N ILE A 84 3.94 22.83 -11.67
CA ILE A 84 2.61 23.15 -11.12
C ILE A 84 2.74 23.77 -9.74
N GLU A 85 1.71 24.50 -9.30
CA GLU A 85 1.63 25.03 -7.94
C GLU A 85 1.48 23.89 -6.94
N TYR A 86 2.30 23.89 -5.90
CA TYR A 86 2.13 22.99 -4.77
C TYR A 86 0.96 23.44 -3.91
N ILE A 87 0.05 22.53 -3.66
CA ILE A 87 -1.06 22.72 -2.72
C ILE A 87 -0.82 21.78 -1.55
N GLU A 88 -0.63 22.36 -0.36
CA GLU A 88 -0.44 21.59 0.87
C GLU A 88 -1.63 20.68 1.11
N GLY A 89 -1.36 19.42 1.35
CA GLY A 89 -2.33 18.40 1.71
C GLY A 89 -2.29 18.10 3.21
N MET A 90 -3.03 17.12 3.62
CA MET A 90 -3.04 16.61 4.98
C MET A 90 -2.68 15.12 4.96
N ILE A 91 -1.74 14.74 5.83
CA ILE A 91 -1.43 13.33 6.07
C ILE A 91 -2.60 12.69 6.84
N PRO A 92 -3.15 11.58 6.37
CA PRO A 92 -4.21 10.87 7.10
C PRO A 92 -3.66 10.30 8.41
N ASP A 93 -4.17 10.77 9.56
CA ASP A 93 -3.70 10.34 10.87
C ASP A 93 -4.35 9.01 11.26
N GLY A 94 -3.69 7.91 10.89
CA GLY A 94 -4.09 6.55 11.22
C GLY A 94 -3.85 5.56 10.07
N PHE A 95 -4.22 4.32 10.31
CA PHE A 95 -4.10 3.25 9.32
C PHE A 95 -5.24 3.33 8.27
N TYR A 96 -4.94 3.07 7.02
CA TYR A 96 -5.94 2.87 5.98
C TYR A 96 -5.45 1.87 4.92
N THR A 97 -6.35 1.41 4.08
CA THR A 97 -6.01 0.53 2.95
C THR A 97 -6.40 1.14 1.62
N VAL A 98 -5.66 0.74 0.59
CA VAL A 98 -5.95 1.08 -0.80
C VAL A 98 -6.27 -0.20 -1.56
N GLY A 99 -7.52 -0.33 -2.01
CA GLY A 99 -7.97 -1.40 -2.89
C GLY A 99 -7.81 -1.03 -4.37
N ASP A 100 -8.12 -1.97 -5.25
CA ASP A 100 -8.12 -1.73 -6.70
C ASP A 100 -9.53 -1.36 -7.18
N THR A 101 -9.65 -0.26 -7.93
CA THR A 101 -10.93 0.13 -8.55
C THR A 101 -11.50 -0.90 -9.51
N GLU A 102 -10.64 -1.72 -10.13
CA GLU A 102 -11.05 -2.77 -11.06
C GLU A 102 -11.40 -4.09 -10.34
N ASN A 103 -10.95 -4.25 -9.08
CA ASN A 103 -11.20 -5.42 -8.25
C ASN A 103 -11.28 -5.04 -6.75
N PRO A 104 -12.26 -4.28 -6.30
CA PRO A 104 -12.24 -3.62 -4.99
C PRO A 104 -12.36 -4.56 -3.78
N GLN A 105 -12.96 -5.73 -3.90
CA GLN A 105 -13.09 -6.75 -2.84
C GLN A 105 -13.51 -6.17 -1.46
N PRO A 106 -14.68 -5.52 -1.32
CA PRO A 106 -15.02 -4.71 -0.14
C PRO A 106 -15.05 -5.51 1.17
N GLU A 107 -15.49 -6.77 1.13
CA GLU A 107 -15.56 -7.64 2.31
C GLU A 107 -14.15 -8.06 2.79
N PHE A 108 -13.24 -8.30 1.84
CA PHE A 108 -11.84 -8.56 2.14
C PHE A 108 -11.17 -7.33 2.79
N GLN A 109 -11.36 -6.14 2.22
CA GLN A 109 -10.85 -4.89 2.79
C GLN A 109 -11.41 -4.64 4.20
N ALA A 110 -12.71 -4.89 4.41
CA ALA A 110 -13.34 -4.77 5.72
C ALA A 110 -12.72 -5.71 6.77
N ALA A 111 -12.40 -6.95 6.38
CA ALA A 111 -11.75 -7.91 7.26
C ALA A 111 -10.33 -7.49 7.64
N VAL A 112 -9.56 -6.92 6.70
CA VAL A 112 -8.24 -6.35 6.97
C VAL A 112 -8.35 -5.20 7.97
N ILE A 113 -9.21 -4.22 7.72
CA ILE A 113 -9.44 -3.08 8.63
C ILE A 113 -9.88 -3.56 10.02
N ALA A 114 -10.85 -4.47 10.12
CA ALA A 114 -11.32 -5.00 11.41
C ALA A 114 -10.23 -5.76 12.19
N SER A 115 -9.23 -6.32 11.51
CA SER A 115 -8.07 -6.91 12.18
C SER A 115 -7.16 -5.82 12.75
N VAL A 116 -6.89 -4.77 11.99
CA VAL A 116 -6.02 -3.66 12.39
C VAL A 116 -6.62 -2.81 13.50
N GLU A 117 -7.93 -2.59 13.53
CA GLU A 117 -8.62 -1.85 14.58
C GLU A 117 -8.40 -2.40 15.99
N LYS A 118 -7.97 -3.65 16.12
CA LYS A 118 -7.63 -4.26 17.42
C LYS A 118 -6.26 -3.81 17.92
N VAL A 119 -5.46 -3.19 17.07
CA VAL A 119 -4.08 -2.78 17.33
C VAL A 119 -3.95 -1.27 17.35
N THR A 120 -4.48 -0.58 16.33
CA THR A 120 -4.35 0.86 16.18
C THR A 120 -5.61 1.50 15.62
N HIS A 121 -5.65 2.84 15.60
CA HIS A 121 -6.76 3.60 15.04
C HIS A 121 -6.72 3.65 13.51
N ILE A 122 -7.90 3.76 12.94
CA ILE A 122 -8.09 3.90 11.49
C ILE A 122 -8.16 5.38 11.13
N ALA A 123 -7.53 5.75 10.03
CA ALA A 123 -7.52 7.12 9.54
C ALA A 123 -8.96 7.61 9.27
N PRO A 124 -9.37 8.74 9.87
CA PRO A 124 -10.68 9.32 9.59
C PRO A 124 -10.68 9.93 8.18
N ALA A 125 -11.87 9.94 7.56
CA ALA A 125 -12.08 10.78 6.39
C ALA A 125 -12.01 12.27 6.77
N ASP A 126 -11.55 13.10 5.87
CA ASP A 126 -11.62 14.56 5.98
C ASP A 126 -13.07 15.09 5.89
N ALA A 127 -13.23 16.41 5.95
CA ALA A 127 -14.54 17.05 5.88
C ALA A 127 -15.29 16.81 4.55
N ASP A 128 -14.57 16.47 3.48
CA ASP A 128 -15.11 16.15 2.17
C ASP A 128 -15.35 14.64 1.96
N GLY A 129 -15.15 13.83 3.00
CA GLY A 129 -15.30 12.38 2.94
C GLY A 129 -14.15 11.66 2.25
N LYS A 130 -12.94 12.23 2.29
CA LYS A 130 -11.75 11.73 1.60
C LYS A 130 -10.64 11.33 2.57
N ILE A 131 -9.80 10.41 2.14
CA ILE A 131 -8.49 10.10 2.71
C ILE A 131 -7.45 10.38 1.61
N ILE A 132 -6.46 11.20 1.92
CA ILE A 132 -5.39 11.61 0.98
C ILE A 132 -5.93 12.08 -0.39
N GLY A 133 -7.04 12.82 -0.37
CA GLY A 133 -7.69 13.36 -1.57
C GLY A 133 -8.56 12.39 -2.37
N SER A 134 -8.69 11.13 -1.94
CA SER A 134 -9.51 10.10 -2.58
C SER A 134 -10.77 9.78 -1.77
N GLU A 135 -11.88 9.56 -2.46
CA GLU A 135 -13.15 9.20 -1.81
C GLU A 135 -13.02 7.93 -0.98
N VAL A 136 -13.52 7.99 0.25
CA VAL A 136 -13.60 6.83 1.14
C VAL A 136 -14.79 5.97 0.69
N THR A 137 -14.50 4.74 0.23
CA THR A 137 -15.53 3.81 -0.25
C THR A 137 -16.19 3.02 0.87
N GLN A 138 -15.45 2.81 1.95
CA GLN A 138 -15.91 2.25 3.22
C GLN A 138 -14.92 2.64 4.31
N HIS A 139 -15.23 2.37 5.58
CA HIS A 139 -14.39 2.73 6.72
C HIS A 139 -12.91 2.34 6.50
N GLY A 140 -12.03 3.36 6.48
CA GLY A 140 -10.58 3.18 6.31
C GLY A 140 -10.13 2.67 4.93
N VAL A 141 -10.98 2.73 3.90
CA VAL A 141 -10.64 2.18 2.58
C VAL A 141 -10.90 3.20 1.48
N ILE A 142 -9.87 3.42 0.66
CA ILE A 142 -9.95 4.09 -0.64
C ILE A 142 -9.59 3.11 -1.76
N ASN A 143 -9.85 3.46 -3.02
CA ASN A 143 -9.48 2.63 -4.17
C ASN A 143 -8.73 3.42 -5.22
N TYR A 144 -7.70 2.80 -5.81
CA TYR A 144 -6.95 3.34 -6.95
C TYR A 144 -7.02 2.40 -8.16
N PRO A 145 -6.93 2.90 -9.38
CA PRO A 145 -6.73 2.07 -10.57
C PRO A 145 -5.26 1.58 -10.61
N MET A 146 -4.96 0.57 -9.82
CA MET A 146 -3.60 0.12 -9.47
C MET A 146 -2.71 -0.08 -10.69
N LYS A 147 -3.14 -0.88 -11.66
CA LYS A 147 -2.39 -1.16 -12.90
C LYS A 147 -2.20 0.08 -13.76
N LYS A 148 -3.25 0.90 -13.92
CA LYS A 148 -3.20 2.12 -14.72
C LYS A 148 -2.20 3.14 -14.18
N LEU A 149 -2.04 3.19 -12.87
CA LEU A 149 -1.11 4.08 -12.19
C LEU A 149 0.30 3.49 -12.05
N GLY A 150 0.51 2.23 -12.44
CA GLY A 150 1.79 1.54 -12.30
C GLY A 150 2.21 1.34 -10.84
N LEU A 151 1.24 1.08 -9.96
CA LEU A 151 1.46 0.83 -8.53
C LEU A 151 1.86 -0.62 -8.27
N CYS A 152 2.63 -0.85 -7.20
CA CYS A 152 3.02 -2.17 -6.74
C CYS A 152 1.79 -3.05 -6.43
N GLY A 153 0.76 -2.52 -5.81
CA GLY A 153 -0.49 -3.21 -5.56
C GLY A 153 -1.16 -3.82 -6.80
N GLY A 154 -0.82 -3.33 -8.01
CA GLY A 154 -1.31 -3.85 -9.28
C GLY A 154 -0.36 -4.80 -10.01
N VAL A 155 0.78 -5.21 -9.40
CA VAL A 155 1.79 -6.03 -10.07
C VAL A 155 1.35 -7.48 -10.26
N THR A 156 0.40 -7.95 -9.49
CA THR A 156 -0.21 -9.28 -9.58
C THR A 156 -1.62 -9.21 -10.13
N ASP A 157 -2.13 -10.34 -10.65
CA ASP A 157 -3.53 -10.55 -11.03
C ASP A 157 -4.30 -11.28 -9.91
N CYS A 158 -3.95 -11.05 -8.65
CA CYS A 158 -4.53 -11.74 -7.51
C CYS A 158 -6.03 -11.44 -7.34
N LYS A 159 -6.77 -12.40 -6.77
CA LYS A 159 -8.17 -12.19 -6.41
C LYS A 159 -8.31 -11.18 -5.27
N TYR A 160 -7.44 -11.28 -4.27
CA TYR A 160 -7.46 -10.46 -3.06
C TYR A 160 -6.20 -9.60 -2.97
N GLY A 161 -6.32 -8.32 -3.28
CA GLY A 161 -5.23 -7.36 -3.24
C GLY A 161 -5.51 -6.20 -2.31
N THR A 162 -4.51 -5.74 -1.57
CA THR A 162 -4.57 -4.51 -0.78
C THR A 162 -3.19 -3.89 -0.64
N THR A 163 -3.12 -2.57 -0.69
CA THR A 163 -1.98 -1.80 -0.16
C THR A 163 -2.37 -1.25 1.20
N THR A 164 -1.49 -1.35 2.16
CA THR A 164 -1.70 -0.85 3.52
C THR A 164 -0.85 0.38 3.76
N GLU A 165 -1.38 1.31 4.54
CA GLU A 165 -0.69 2.54 4.91
C GLU A 165 -0.74 2.72 6.43
N VAL A 166 0.41 2.87 7.05
CA VAL A 166 0.56 3.31 8.45
C VAL A 166 1.10 4.73 8.49
N TYR A 167 0.92 5.44 9.60
CA TYR A 167 1.46 6.79 9.79
C TYR A 167 2.32 6.83 11.05
N PRO A 168 3.64 6.53 10.94
CA PRO A 168 4.54 6.45 12.10
C PRO A 168 4.83 7.80 12.77
N ASP A 169 4.64 8.92 12.06
CA ASP A 169 4.84 10.27 12.62
C ASP A 169 3.64 10.76 13.47
N SER A 170 2.61 9.93 13.63
CA SER A 170 1.47 10.26 14.51
C SER A 170 1.87 10.22 16.00
N ASP A 171 1.49 11.24 16.74
CA ASP A 171 1.63 11.28 18.22
C ASP A 171 0.81 10.20 18.95
N LYS A 172 -0.06 9.47 18.25
CA LYS A 172 -0.98 8.48 18.81
C LYS A 172 -0.46 7.05 18.75
N VAL A 173 0.65 6.82 18.09
CA VAL A 173 1.20 5.48 17.88
C VAL A 173 2.70 5.46 18.17
N THR A 174 3.23 4.26 18.36
CA THR A 174 4.66 3.97 18.39
C THR A 174 5.05 3.21 17.12
N ASP A 175 6.35 3.17 16.79
CA ASP A 175 6.88 2.37 15.68
C ASP A 175 6.48 0.90 15.79
N GLU A 176 6.44 0.36 17.03
CA GLU A 176 6.04 -1.02 17.30
C GLU A 176 4.56 -1.25 16.99
N GLU A 177 3.68 -0.32 17.35
CA GLU A 177 2.24 -0.39 17.02
C GLU A 177 2.02 -0.27 15.50
N CYS A 178 2.82 0.53 14.78
CA CYS A 178 2.79 0.57 13.32
C CYS A 178 3.19 -0.79 12.70
N ASN A 179 4.25 -1.43 13.22
CA ASN A 179 4.65 -2.77 12.79
C ASN A 179 3.58 -3.81 13.09
N ASP A 180 3.00 -3.78 14.31
CA ASP A 180 1.93 -4.69 14.71
C ASP A 180 0.66 -4.48 13.88
N ALA A 181 0.35 -3.26 13.46
CA ALA A 181 -0.75 -2.95 12.55
C ALA A 181 -0.54 -3.60 11.16
N GLN A 182 0.68 -3.53 10.63
CA GLN A 182 1.01 -4.21 9.37
C GLN A 182 0.90 -5.74 9.50
N VAL A 183 1.36 -6.31 10.61
CA VAL A 183 1.19 -7.74 10.90
C VAL A 183 -0.30 -8.09 11.01
N ALA A 184 -1.10 -7.28 11.71
CA ALA A 184 -2.53 -7.49 11.85
C ALA A 184 -3.26 -7.43 10.49
N ALA A 185 -2.83 -6.56 9.58
CA ALA A 185 -3.37 -6.49 8.23
C ALA A 185 -3.10 -7.78 7.44
N VAL A 186 -1.86 -8.28 7.46
CA VAL A 186 -1.51 -9.56 6.83
C VAL A 186 -2.30 -10.71 7.42
N VAL A 187 -2.41 -10.77 8.75
CA VAL A 187 -3.19 -11.81 9.46
C VAL A 187 -4.67 -11.73 9.06
N GLY A 188 -5.27 -10.54 9.06
CA GLY A 188 -6.65 -10.34 8.66
C GLY A 188 -6.92 -10.76 7.21
N ALA A 189 -5.99 -10.46 6.29
CA ALA A 189 -6.06 -10.87 4.90
C ALA A 189 -6.02 -12.40 4.76
N LEU A 190 -5.07 -13.06 5.41
CA LEU A 190 -4.92 -14.52 5.32
C LEU A 190 -6.07 -15.28 6.00
N ASP A 191 -6.54 -14.80 7.15
CA ASP A 191 -7.68 -15.39 7.86
C ASP A 191 -8.97 -15.30 7.04
N TYR A 192 -9.22 -14.15 6.39
CA TYR A 192 -10.34 -13.98 5.47
C TYR A 192 -10.31 -15.03 4.36
N VAL A 193 -9.16 -15.21 3.71
CA VAL A 193 -9.02 -16.16 2.61
C VAL A 193 -9.16 -17.61 3.08
N ILE A 194 -8.62 -17.97 4.24
CA ILE A 194 -8.84 -19.31 4.81
C ILE A 194 -10.33 -19.59 5.01
N GLN A 195 -11.07 -18.60 5.52
CA GLN A 195 -12.50 -18.76 5.80
C GLN A 195 -13.35 -18.87 4.53
N HIS A 196 -12.99 -18.15 3.47
CA HIS A 196 -13.86 -18.01 2.28
C HIS A 196 -13.44 -18.85 1.09
N GLU A 197 -12.17 -19.29 1.02
CA GLU A 197 -11.64 -20.04 -0.11
C GLU A 197 -11.21 -21.47 0.25
N LEU A 198 -10.73 -21.69 1.46
CA LEU A 198 -10.10 -22.97 1.83
C LEU A 198 -10.96 -23.85 2.74
N ASN A 199 -11.98 -23.30 3.40
CA ASN A 199 -12.91 -24.05 4.26
C ASN A 199 -14.26 -24.35 3.58
N THR A 200 -14.34 -24.17 2.28
CA THR A 200 -15.46 -24.58 1.42
C THR A 200 -15.14 -25.90 0.76
#